data_aa9f39c80d633d36b342f36e52fb00b0
#
_entry.id   aa9f39c80d633d36b342f36e52fb00b0
#
_cell.length_a   1.000
_cell.length_b   1.000
_cell.length_c   1.000
_cell.angle_alpha   90.00
_cell.angle_beta   90.00
_cell.angle_gamma   90.00
#
_symmetry.space_group_name_H-M   'P 1'
#
loop_
_entity.id
_entity.type
_entity.pdbx_description
1 polymer ?
#
loop_
_entity_poly.entity_id
_entity_poly.type
_entity_poly.pdbx_seq_one_letter_code
_entity_poly.pdbx_strand_id
1 'polypeptide(L)'
;MNKNQEKISAALDRIEEGLATINTDKDWLQFLYFQSRFYNYSFGNTMLIYLQNPQARYVKGFRAWNELARYVKRGSKGISILAP
;
A
#
# COMPACT_ATOMS: atom_id res chain seq x y z
N MET A 1 0.09 -16.97 18.55
CA MET A 1 -0.14 -15.57 18.15
C MET A 1 -1.61 -15.31 17.91
N ASN A 2 -2.11 -14.11 18.24
CA ASN A 2 -3.48 -13.75 17.89
C ASN A 2 -3.55 -13.31 16.41
N LYS A 3 -4.75 -13.12 15.89
CA LYS A 3 -4.96 -12.75 14.49
C LYS A 3 -4.28 -11.44 14.11
N ASN A 4 -4.23 -10.46 15.02
CA ASN A 4 -3.58 -9.18 14.74
C ASN A 4 -2.07 -9.33 14.60
N GLN A 5 -1.45 -10.14 15.45
CA GLN A 5 -0.02 -10.41 15.37
C GLN A 5 0.33 -11.17 14.09
N GLU A 6 -0.53 -12.10 13.67
CA GLU A 6 -0.35 -12.82 12.41
C GLU A 6 -0.43 -11.89 11.21
N LYS A 7 -1.38 -10.96 11.21
CA LYS A 7 -1.52 -9.96 10.13
C LYS A 7 -0.31 -9.03 10.07
N ILE A 8 0.18 -8.58 11.21
CA ILE A 8 1.36 -7.71 11.29
C ILE A 8 2.58 -8.47 10.78
N SER A 9 2.76 -9.70 11.21
CA SER A 9 3.88 -10.54 10.77
C SER A 9 3.84 -10.76 9.26
N ALA A 10 2.68 -11.07 8.70
CA ALA A 10 2.52 -11.26 7.26
C ALA A 10 2.81 -9.97 6.49
N ALA A 11 2.37 -8.83 7.00
CA ALA A 11 2.64 -7.54 6.37
C ALA A 11 4.14 -7.21 6.38
N LEU A 12 4.83 -7.47 7.49
CA LEU A 12 6.26 -7.25 7.60
C LEU A 12 7.04 -8.13 6.63
N ASP A 13 6.63 -9.39 6.47
CA ASP A 13 7.23 -10.31 5.51
C ASP A 13 7.07 -9.79 4.08
N ARG A 14 5.92 -9.26 3.73
CA ARG A 14 5.68 -8.67 2.41
C ARG A 14 6.54 -7.44 2.18
N ILE A 15 6.72 -6.59 3.20
CA ILE A 15 7.58 -5.42 3.11
C ILE A 15 9.02 -5.84 2.85
N GLU A 16 9.52 -6.86 3.57
CA GLU A 16 10.86 -7.39 3.34
C GLU A 16 11.02 -7.95 1.92
N GLU A 17 10.06 -8.71 1.46
CA GLU A 17 10.06 -9.25 0.08
C GLU A 17 10.10 -8.11 -0.94
N GLY A 18 9.31 -7.07 -0.70
CA GLY A 18 9.27 -5.90 -1.57
C GLY A 18 10.62 -5.18 -1.63
N LEU A 19 11.23 -4.97 -0.47
CA LEU A 19 12.56 -4.36 -0.41
C LEU A 19 13.59 -5.17 -1.18
N ALA A 20 13.49 -6.49 -1.14
CA ALA A 20 14.41 -7.35 -1.87
C ALA A 20 14.26 -7.26 -3.39
N THR A 21 13.11 -6.78 -3.89
CA THR A 21 12.88 -6.60 -5.33
C THR A 21 13.40 -5.27 -5.85
N ILE A 22 13.69 -4.32 -4.96
CA ILE A 22 14.19 -2.99 -5.33
C ILE A 22 15.72 -3.03 -5.33
N ASN A 23 16.30 -3.42 -6.46
CA ASN A 23 17.73 -3.73 -6.56
C ASN A 23 18.55 -2.69 -7.29
N THR A 24 17.94 -1.82 -8.08
CA THR A 24 18.63 -0.85 -8.92
C THR A 24 18.25 0.57 -8.50
N ASP A 25 19.09 1.53 -8.90
CA ASP A 25 18.78 2.95 -8.68
C ASP A 25 17.47 3.34 -9.36
N LYS A 26 17.20 2.77 -10.53
CA LYS A 26 15.95 3.01 -11.26
C LYS A 26 14.76 2.52 -10.46
N ASP A 27 14.85 1.33 -9.86
CA ASP A 27 13.77 0.77 -9.03
C ASP A 27 13.51 1.66 -7.82
N TRP A 28 14.57 2.14 -7.16
CA TRP A 28 14.44 3.06 -6.03
C TRP A 28 13.80 4.38 -6.44
N LEU A 29 14.19 4.95 -7.59
CA LEU A 29 13.57 6.16 -8.10
C LEU A 29 12.08 5.98 -8.35
N GLN A 30 11.68 4.87 -8.94
CA GLN A 30 10.27 4.57 -9.18
C GLN A 30 9.50 4.51 -7.86
N PHE A 31 10.05 3.83 -6.86
CA PHE A 31 9.41 3.75 -5.54
C PHE A 31 9.33 5.12 -4.86
N LEU A 32 10.39 5.93 -4.93
CA LEU A 32 10.41 7.27 -4.34
C LEU A 32 9.38 8.19 -4.99
N TYR A 33 9.22 8.12 -6.30
CA TYR A 33 8.14 8.84 -6.98
C TYR A 33 6.76 8.39 -6.49
N PHE A 34 6.58 7.10 -6.34
CA PHE A 34 5.34 6.55 -5.80
C PHE A 34 5.11 7.06 -4.39
N GLN A 35 6.11 6.98 -3.53
CA GLN A 35 6.03 7.42 -2.13
C GLN A 35 5.67 8.90 -2.02
N SER A 36 6.16 9.73 -2.91
CA SER A 36 5.88 11.17 -2.87
C SER A 36 4.39 11.49 -2.98
N ARG A 37 3.61 10.62 -3.61
CA ARG A 37 2.14 10.76 -3.72
C ARG A 37 1.39 10.25 -2.50
N PHE A 38 2.06 9.46 -1.66
CA PHE A 38 1.45 8.84 -0.49
C PHE A 38 2.13 9.31 0.80
N TYR A 39 2.46 10.59 0.87
CA TYR A 39 3.18 11.15 2.02
C TYR A 39 2.40 11.03 3.35
N ASN A 40 1.08 10.80 3.29
CA ASN A 40 0.24 10.60 4.48
C ASN A 40 0.39 9.20 5.08
N TYR A 41 1.05 8.29 4.38
CA TYR A 41 1.21 6.92 4.82
C TYR A 41 2.63 6.67 5.30
N SER A 42 2.79 5.75 6.24
CA SER A 42 4.12 5.31 6.67
C SER A 42 4.86 4.66 5.50
N PHE A 43 6.18 4.56 5.63
CA PHE A 43 7.00 3.84 4.66
C PHE A 43 6.49 2.42 4.43
N GLY A 44 6.21 1.69 5.52
CA GLY A 44 5.71 0.32 5.43
C GLY A 44 4.38 0.22 4.68
N ASN A 45 3.43 1.10 5.00
CA ASN A 45 2.14 1.11 4.30
C ASN A 45 2.29 1.52 2.84
N THR A 46 3.14 2.49 2.56
CA THR A 46 3.43 2.88 1.17
C THR A 46 4.00 1.70 0.38
N MET A 47 4.91 0.95 0.99
CA MET A 47 5.48 -0.25 0.35
C MET A 47 4.40 -1.31 0.10
N LEU A 48 3.50 -1.54 1.06
CA LEU A 48 2.40 -2.48 0.89
C LEU A 48 1.48 -2.08 -0.27
N ILE A 49 1.16 -0.79 -0.38
CA ILE A 49 0.36 -0.27 -1.47
C ILE A 49 1.09 -0.48 -2.81
N TYR A 50 2.36 -0.15 -2.85
CA TYR A 50 3.18 -0.26 -4.05
C TYR A 50 3.25 -1.71 -4.56
N LEU A 51 3.43 -2.67 -3.66
CA LEU A 51 3.50 -4.08 -4.01
C LEU A 51 2.19 -4.61 -4.56
N GLN A 52 1.07 -4.14 -4.02
CA GLN A 52 -0.26 -4.59 -4.45
C GLN A 52 -0.70 -3.90 -5.74
N ASN A 53 -0.36 -2.63 -5.90
CA ASN A 53 -0.71 -1.87 -7.10
C ASN A 53 0.27 -0.72 -7.34
N PRO A 54 1.35 -0.95 -8.08
CA PRO A 54 2.33 0.09 -8.37
C PRO A 54 1.78 1.25 -9.21
N GLN A 55 0.60 1.09 -9.79
CA GLN A 55 -0.06 2.14 -10.58
C GLN A 55 -1.02 3.00 -9.75
N ALA A 56 -1.20 2.68 -8.47
CA ALA A 56 -2.12 3.43 -7.61
C ALA A 56 -1.69 4.89 -7.49
N ARG A 57 -2.65 5.79 -7.59
CA ARG A 57 -2.45 7.23 -7.40
C ARG A 57 -3.11 7.72 -6.13
N TYR A 58 -4.23 7.12 -5.76
CA TYR A 58 -5.01 7.47 -4.59
C TYR A 58 -5.47 6.22 -3.89
N VAL A 59 -5.34 6.21 -2.58
CA VAL A 59 -5.88 5.17 -1.73
C VAL A 59 -6.71 5.84 -0.66
N LYS A 60 -7.98 5.47 -0.58
CA LYS A 60 -8.93 6.03 0.38
C LYS A 60 -9.87 4.95 0.89
N GLY A 61 -10.38 5.14 2.09
CA GLY A 61 -11.43 4.28 2.61
C GLY A 61 -12.71 4.41 1.77
N PHE A 62 -13.57 3.42 1.87
CA PHE A 62 -14.81 3.37 1.09
C PHE A 62 -15.65 4.65 1.27
N ARG A 63 -15.80 5.13 2.52
CA ARG A 63 -16.56 6.35 2.79
C ARG A 63 -15.96 7.59 2.14
N ALA A 64 -14.64 7.72 2.19
CA ALA A 64 -13.96 8.86 1.60
C ALA A 64 -14.16 8.89 0.08
N TRP A 65 -14.15 7.73 -0.59
CA TRP A 65 -14.49 7.65 -2.01
C TRP A 65 -15.90 8.13 -2.30
N ASN A 66 -16.87 7.72 -1.47
CA ASN A 66 -18.26 8.14 -1.64
C ASN A 66 -18.43 9.65 -1.45
N GLU A 67 -17.73 10.23 -0.49
CA GLU A 67 -17.76 11.68 -0.24
C GLU A 67 -17.26 12.49 -1.44
N LEU A 68 -16.37 11.92 -2.24
CA LEU A 68 -15.89 12.53 -3.47
C LEU A 68 -16.80 12.26 -4.67
N ALA A 69 -18.01 11.76 -4.44
CA ALA A 69 -18.96 11.36 -5.48
C ALA A 69 -18.38 10.30 -6.43
N ARG A 70 -17.44 9.50 -5.93
CA ARG A 70 -16.86 8.39 -6.65
C ARG A 70 -17.18 7.11 -5.91
N TYR A 71 -17.64 6.11 -6.64
CA TYR A 71 -18.09 4.87 -6.05
C TYR A 71 -17.12 3.74 -6.37
N VAL A 72 -16.85 2.91 -5.37
CA VAL A 72 -16.08 1.69 -5.57
C VAL A 72 -16.90 0.73 -6.41
N LYS A 73 -16.34 0.28 -7.52
CA LYS A 73 -17.03 -0.68 -8.39
C LYS A 73 -17.23 -2.01 -7.65
N ARG A 74 -18.39 -2.62 -7.84
CA ARG A 74 -18.66 -3.93 -7.29
C ARG A 74 -17.60 -4.92 -7.78
N GLY A 75 -17.03 -5.69 -6.88
CA GLY A 75 -15.97 -6.64 -7.19
C GLY A 75 -14.57 -6.05 -7.22
N SER A 76 -14.42 -4.75 -6.95
CA SER A 76 -13.09 -4.14 -6.81
C SER A 76 -12.33 -4.76 -5.65
N LYS A 77 -11.05 -5.04 -5.88
CA LYS A 77 -10.17 -5.60 -4.85
C LYS A 77 -9.59 -4.50 -3.99
N GLY A 78 -9.75 -4.61 -2.68
CA GLY A 78 -9.15 -3.68 -1.74
C GLY A 78 -7.65 -3.90 -1.59
N ILE A 79 -6.96 -2.86 -1.12
CA ILE A 79 -5.54 -2.91 -0.79
C ILE A 79 -5.40 -3.02 0.72
N SER A 80 -4.67 -4.03 1.18
CA SER A 80 -4.46 -4.27 2.61
C SER A 80 -3.27 -3.47 3.11
N ILE A 81 -3.48 -2.68 4.16
CA ILE A 81 -2.41 -1.93 4.84
C ILE A 81 -2.50 -2.18 6.35
N LEU A 82 -1.47 -1.73 7.07
CA LEU A 82 -1.48 -1.77 8.52
C LEU A 82 -2.27 -0.57 9.03
N ALA A 83 -3.35 -0.83 9.76
CA ALA A 83 -4.13 0.23 10.40
C ALA A 83 -3.37 0.79 11.61
N PRO A 84 -3.52 2.10 11.90
CA PRO A 84 -2.93 2.68 13.10
C PRO A 84 -3.56 2.15 14.39
#